data_47b3f3b411ff533f1fb5dc5297154783
#
_entry.id   47b3f3b411ff533f1fb5dc5297154783
#
_cell.length_a   1.000
_cell.length_b   1.000
_cell.length_c   1.000
_cell.angle_alpha   90.00
_cell.angle_beta   90.00
_cell.angle_gamma   90.00
#
_symmetry.space_group_name_H-M   'P 1'
#
loop_
_entity.id
_entity.type
_entity.pdbx_description
1 polymer ?
#
loop_
_entity_poly.entity_id
_entity_poly.type
_entity_poly.pdbx_seq_one_letter_code
_entity_poly.pdbx_strand_id
1 'polypeptide(L)'
;MNNLTLLALVKAAPTIKAAGDKQIATFPVEVAAYRDNDPPMALQVTAWGNLAEEAGAGIKLGKHYVLTGRLRIEKNRPPELQISSFHAVTPLSAPSINIVSLVGRAGRDPEVRYFESGSMVANLSLAVNRMSRDEADWFNLEVWGKQAQIAADYVRKGSLLGITGSFKLELWTDRSTGEERSKPVIRVDRLDLLGSRRDAEAGGGWGGPPSDEEAPF
;
A
#
# COMPACT_ATOMS: atom_id res chain seq x y z
N MET A 1 8.58 -5.89 0.66
CA MET A 1 7.78 -5.89 1.91
C MET A 1 6.53 -5.06 1.66
N ASN A 2 5.36 -5.53 2.11
CA ASN A 2 4.09 -4.82 1.99
C ASN A 2 3.31 -5.13 3.28
N ASN A 3 3.18 -4.16 4.14
CA ASN A 3 2.47 -4.27 5.41
C ASN A 3 1.64 -3.02 5.68
N LEU A 4 0.37 -3.22 6.03
CA LEU A 4 -0.56 -2.18 6.42
C LEU A 4 -1.20 -2.57 7.74
N THR A 5 -1.18 -1.66 8.71
CA THR A 5 -1.87 -1.81 10.00
C THR A 5 -2.88 -0.68 10.15
N LEU A 6 -4.14 -1.04 10.34
CA LEU A 6 -5.27 -0.12 10.47
C LEU A 6 -6.08 -0.38 11.73
N LEU A 7 -6.58 0.70 12.36
CA LEU A 7 -7.73 0.62 13.26
C LEU A 7 -8.99 0.82 12.43
N ALA A 8 -9.86 -0.18 12.43
CA ALA A 8 -11.04 -0.19 11.56
C ALA A 8 -12.32 -0.60 12.29
N LEU A 9 -13.44 0.01 11.90
CA LEU A 9 -14.78 -0.34 12.33
C LEU A 9 -15.38 -1.35 11.35
N VAL A 10 -15.84 -2.49 11.82
CA VAL A 10 -16.49 -3.51 10.99
C VAL A 10 -17.93 -3.10 10.64
N LYS A 11 -18.24 -3.01 9.35
CA LYS A 11 -19.52 -2.53 8.82
C LYS A 11 -20.50 -3.66 8.48
N ALA A 12 -20.02 -4.89 8.31
CA ALA A 12 -20.84 -6.08 8.18
C ALA A 12 -20.07 -7.31 8.71
N ALA A 13 -20.79 -8.32 9.17
CA ALA A 13 -20.20 -9.58 9.60
C ALA A 13 -19.45 -10.27 8.44
N PRO A 14 -18.34 -10.99 8.71
CA PRO A 14 -17.63 -11.73 7.70
C PRO A 14 -18.52 -12.75 6.96
N THR A 15 -18.41 -12.78 5.64
CA THR A 15 -19.01 -13.81 4.79
C THR A 15 -17.92 -14.81 4.44
N ILE A 16 -18.14 -16.09 4.75
CA ILE A 16 -17.18 -17.16 4.44
C ILE A 16 -17.61 -17.89 3.16
N LYS A 17 -16.65 -18.11 2.27
CA LYS A 17 -16.82 -18.86 1.02
C LYS A 17 -15.67 -19.84 0.84
N ALA A 18 -15.94 -20.97 0.16
CA ALA A 18 -14.88 -21.86 -0.30
C ALA A 18 -14.14 -21.22 -1.49
N ALA A 19 -12.82 -21.32 -1.51
CA ALA A 19 -11.94 -20.86 -2.56
C ALA A 19 -10.89 -21.95 -2.84
N GLY A 20 -11.26 -22.92 -3.69
CA GLY A 20 -10.50 -24.14 -3.89
C GLY A 20 -10.51 -25.02 -2.63
N ASP A 21 -9.32 -25.38 -2.17
CA ASP A 21 -9.05 -26.15 -0.94
C ASP A 21 -9.04 -25.29 0.34
N LYS A 22 -9.24 -23.97 0.21
CA LYS A 22 -9.18 -23.02 1.33
C LYS A 22 -10.51 -22.28 1.51
N GLN A 23 -10.67 -21.72 2.68
CA GLN A 23 -11.75 -20.77 2.97
C GLN A 23 -11.25 -19.34 2.83
N ILE A 24 -12.14 -18.47 2.43
CA ILE A 24 -11.94 -17.01 2.43
C ILE A 24 -13.08 -16.35 3.20
N ALA A 25 -12.74 -15.52 4.18
CA ALA A 25 -13.68 -14.62 4.85
C ALA A 25 -13.53 -13.23 4.27
N THR A 26 -14.64 -12.58 3.96
CA THR A 26 -14.67 -11.25 3.36
C THR A 26 -15.63 -10.36 4.11
N PHE A 27 -15.20 -9.15 4.47
CA PHE A 27 -16.03 -8.18 5.20
C PHE A 27 -15.60 -6.75 4.93
N PRO A 28 -16.55 -5.80 4.87
CA PRO A 28 -16.26 -4.38 4.72
C PRO A 28 -15.91 -3.73 6.07
N VAL A 29 -14.98 -2.82 6.02
CA VAL A 29 -14.60 -1.99 7.16
C VAL A 29 -14.59 -0.51 6.79
N GLU A 30 -14.68 0.31 7.81
CA GLU A 30 -14.52 1.76 7.74
C GLU A 30 -13.32 2.17 8.59
N VAL A 31 -12.43 2.95 7.99
CA VAL A 31 -11.23 3.49 8.64
C VAL A 31 -11.41 4.99 8.78
N ALA A 32 -11.09 5.54 9.94
CA ALA A 32 -11.17 6.97 10.16
C ALA A 32 -10.36 7.74 9.11
N ALA A 33 -10.90 8.88 8.69
CA ALA A 33 -10.23 9.73 7.71
C ALA A 33 -8.86 10.20 8.21
N TYR A 34 -7.99 10.50 7.27
CA TYR A 34 -6.65 11.04 7.58
C TYR A 34 -6.75 12.46 8.17
N ARG A 35 -7.75 13.24 7.74
CA ARG A 35 -8.06 14.59 8.26
C ARG A 35 -9.47 14.61 8.80
N ASP A 36 -9.71 15.42 9.83
CA ASP A 36 -11.00 15.49 10.51
C ASP A 36 -12.19 15.84 9.58
N ASN A 37 -11.93 16.54 8.47
CA ASN A 37 -12.95 16.95 7.50
C ASN A 37 -13.08 16.03 6.28
N ASP A 38 -12.23 15.01 6.15
CA ASP A 38 -12.33 14.06 5.06
C ASP A 38 -13.35 12.95 5.42
N PRO A 39 -14.04 12.36 4.44
CA PRO A 39 -14.92 11.22 4.72
C PRO A 39 -14.10 10.00 5.15
N PRO A 40 -14.65 9.14 6.00
CA PRO A 40 -14.00 7.88 6.37
C PRO A 40 -13.78 7.01 5.13
N MET A 41 -12.71 6.22 5.16
CA MET A 41 -12.35 5.34 4.05
C MET A 41 -13.07 3.99 4.19
N ALA A 42 -13.80 3.59 3.16
CA ALA A 42 -14.33 2.23 3.04
C ALA A 42 -13.28 1.31 2.42
N LEU A 43 -13.04 0.15 3.05
CA LEU A 43 -12.08 -0.84 2.59
C LEU A 43 -12.66 -2.23 2.69
N GLN A 44 -12.37 -3.07 1.70
CA GLN A 44 -12.67 -4.49 1.74
C GLN A 44 -11.54 -5.24 2.42
N VAL A 45 -11.89 -6.14 3.34
CA VAL A 45 -10.93 -6.99 4.07
C VAL A 45 -11.15 -8.44 3.72
N THR A 46 -10.05 -9.18 3.53
CA THR A 46 -10.07 -10.62 3.33
C THR A 46 -9.15 -11.34 4.30
N ALA A 47 -9.56 -12.53 4.74
CA ALA A 47 -8.76 -13.47 5.48
C ALA A 47 -8.81 -14.84 4.78
N TRP A 48 -7.72 -15.60 4.85
CA TRP A 48 -7.58 -16.87 4.13
C TRP A 48 -7.26 -18.03 5.08
N GLY A 49 -7.72 -19.23 4.71
CA GLY A 49 -7.44 -20.48 5.45
C GLY A 49 -7.94 -20.43 6.88
N ASN A 50 -7.17 -20.88 7.84
CA ASN A 50 -7.54 -20.91 9.27
C ASN A 50 -7.95 -19.53 9.79
N LEU A 51 -7.26 -18.46 9.31
CA LEU A 51 -7.62 -17.09 9.71
C LEU A 51 -9.01 -16.69 9.22
N ALA A 52 -9.52 -17.27 8.12
CA ALA A 52 -10.89 -17.04 7.67
C ALA A 52 -11.91 -17.61 8.65
N GLU A 53 -11.67 -18.80 9.19
CA GLU A 53 -12.52 -19.43 10.21
C GLU A 53 -12.50 -18.62 11.51
N GLU A 54 -11.31 -18.22 11.97
CA GLU A 54 -11.13 -17.37 13.16
C GLU A 54 -11.85 -16.02 12.98
N ALA A 55 -11.71 -15.40 11.81
CA ALA A 55 -12.38 -14.14 11.50
C ALA A 55 -13.90 -14.28 11.50
N GLY A 56 -14.43 -15.37 10.91
CA GLY A 56 -15.86 -15.66 10.91
C GLY A 56 -16.45 -15.85 12.31
N ALA A 57 -15.70 -16.48 13.20
CA ALA A 57 -16.11 -16.69 14.59
C ALA A 57 -15.92 -15.45 15.47
N GLY A 58 -14.78 -14.72 15.28
CA GLY A 58 -14.29 -13.68 16.18
C GLY A 58 -14.68 -12.27 15.81
N ILE A 59 -14.80 -11.95 14.52
CA ILE A 59 -15.09 -10.58 14.06
C ILE A 59 -16.60 -10.28 14.12
N LYS A 60 -16.97 -9.18 14.77
CA LYS A 60 -18.35 -8.79 15.00
C LYS A 60 -18.65 -7.42 14.39
N LEU A 61 -19.85 -7.30 13.79
CA LEU A 61 -20.41 -6.05 13.30
C LEU A 61 -20.36 -4.96 14.39
N GLY A 62 -20.00 -3.74 14.01
CA GLY A 62 -19.98 -2.58 14.88
C GLY A 62 -18.87 -2.55 15.92
N LYS A 63 -17.89 -3.48 15.85
CA LYS A 63 -16.72 -3.49 16.72
C LYS A 63 -15.49 -3.01 15.99
N HIS A 64 -14.53 -2.48 16.76
CA HIS A 64 -13.24 -2.03 16.25
C HIS A 64 -12.19 -3.11 16.39
N TYR A 65 -11.35 -3.19 15.36
CA TYR A 65 -10.21 -4.10 15.32
C TYR A 65 -8.97 -3.41 14.79
N VAL A 66 -7.84 -3.73 15.36
CA VAL A 66 -6.55 -3.51 14.70
C VAL A 66 -6.36 -4.65 13.72
N LEU A 67 -6.28 -4.31 12.46
CA LEU A 67 -6.10 -5.23 11.34
C LEU A 67 -4.71 -5.03 10.77
N THR A 68 -3.94 -6.10 10.65
CA THR A 68 -2.61 -6.07 10.03
C THR A 68 -2.58 -7.04 8.86
N GLY A 69 -2.00 -6.59 7.74
CA GLY A 69 -1.93 -7.44 6.57
C GLY A 69 -1.24 -6.77 5.39
N ARG A 70 -1.53 -7.29 4.22
CA ARG A 70 -0.99 -6.84 2.95
C ARG A 70 -2.05 -6.05 2.18
N LEU A 71 -1.71 -4.85 1.74
CA LEU A 71 -2.58 -4.05 0.87
C LEU A 71 -2.44 -4.56 -0.58
N ARG A 72 -3.56 -4.97 -1.17
CA ARG A 72 -3.68 -5.40 -2.56
C ARG A 72 -4.29 -4.28 -3.38
N ILE A 73 -3.61 -3.92 -4.46
CA ILE A 73 -4.07 -2.92 -5.42
C ILE A 73 -4.09 -3.57 -6.79
N GLU A 74 -5.28 -3.76 -7.33
CA GLU A 74 -5.50 -4.31 -8.66
C GLU A 74 -6.15 -3.26 -9.56
N LYS A 75 -5.83 -3.32 -10.86
CA LYS A 75 -6.45 -2.42 -11.83
C LYS A 75 -7.96 -2.63 -11.88
N ASN A 76 -8.73 -1.55 -11.83
CA ASN A 76 -10.19 -1.58 -11.89
C ASN A 76 -10.90 -2.35 -10.75
N ARG A 77 -10.24 -2.52 -9.60
CA ARG A 77 -10.84 -3.06 -8.39
C ARG A 77 -10.59 -2.13 -7.21
N PRO A 78 -11.53 -2.07 -6.26
CA PRO A 78 -11.27 -1.38 -5.00
C PRO A 78 -10.05 -1.99 -4.30
N PRO A 79 -9.26 -1.19 -3.55
CA PRO A 79 -8.17 -1.72 -2.75
C PRO A 79 -8.69 -2.68 -1.69
N GLU A 80 -7.93 -3.73 -1.42
CA GLU A 80 -8.28 -4.79 -0.50
C GLU A 80 -7.17 -4.98 0.53
N LEU A 81 -7.54 -5.13 1.80
CA LEU A 81 -6.60 -5.53 2.86
C LEU A 81 -6.71 -7.05 3.08
N GLN A 82 -5.70 -7.79 2.65
CA GLN A 82 -5.55 -9.20 2.99
C GLN A 82 -4.86 -9.32 4.34
N ILE A 83 -5.65 -9.62 5.39
CA ILE A 83 -5.11 -9.65 6.75
C ILE A 83 -4.29 -10.91 7.03
N SER A 84 -3.28 -10.73 7.87
CA SER A 84 -2.49 -11.78 8.52
C SER A 84 -2.79 -11.91 10.01
N SER A 85 -3.39 -10.88 10.61
CA SER A 85 -3.86 -10.88 12.00
C SER A 85 -4.94 -9.83 12.23
N PHE A 86 -5.74 -10.06 13.28
CA PHE A 86 -6.70 -9.09 13.80
C PHE A 86 -6.77 -9.15 15.32
N HIS A 87 -6.99 -7.99 15.96
CA HIS A 87 -7.14 -7.89 17.42
C HIS A 87 -8.30 -6.96 17.74
N ALA A 88 -9.25 -7.46 18.53
CA ALA A 88 -10.36 -6.64 19.01
C ALA A 88 -9.83 -5.54 19.95
N VAL A 89 -10.34 -4.33 19.79
CA VAL A 89 -10.02 -3.21 20.66
C VAL A 89 -11.27 -2.50 21.12
N THR A 90 -11.26 -2.05 22.37
CA THR A 90 -12.27 -1.11 22.83
C THR A 90 -11.78 0.27 22.43
N PRO A 91 -12.55 1.04 21.64
CA PRO A 91 -12.13 2.39 21.31
C PRO A 91 -12.08 3.20 22.60
N LEU A 92 -10.89 3.45 23.06
CA LEU A 92 -10.61 4.63 23.86
C LEU A 92 -10.75 5.79 22.88
N SER A 93 -10.92 7.03 23.35
CA SER A 93 -10.84 8.27 22.55
C SER A 93 -9.48 8.36 21.84
N ALA A 94 -9.21 7.42 20.94
CA ALA A 94 -7.89 7.00 20.51
C ALA A 94 -7.57 7.51 19.11
N PRO A 95 -6.32 7.86 18.88
CA PRO A 95 -5.84 8.20 17.55
C PRO A 95 -6.11 7.04 16.57
N SER A 96 -6.43 7.38 15.32
CA SER A 96 -6.53 6.41 14.25
C SER A 96 -5.17 5.73 14.03
N ILE A 97 -5.16 4.40 13.95
CA ILE A 97 -3.97 3.65 13.51
C ILE A 97 -4.08 3.49 12.00
N ASN A 98 -3.11 4.02 11.28
CA ASN A 98 -3.00 3.90 9.83
C ASN A 98 -1.53 3.96 9.44
N ILE A 99 -0.86 2.81 9.43
CA ILE A 99 0.58 2.71 9.22
C ILE A 99 0.84 1.76 8.05
N VAL A 100 1.52 2.28 7.03
CA VAL A 100 1.99 1.53 5.87
C VAL A 100 3.50 1.41 5.92
N SER A 101 4.01 0.20 5.66
CA SER A 101 5.44 -0.05 5.46
C SER A 101 5.65 -0.85 4.17
N LEU A 102 6.36 -0.26 3.21
CA LEU A 102 6.62 -0.85 1.91
C LEU A 102 8.11 -0.91 1.62
N VAL A 103 8.54 -1.95 0.91
CA VAL A 103 9.86 -2.00 0.25
C VAL A 103 9.62 -2.44 -1.19
N GLY A 104 10.08 -1.62 -2.12
CA GLY A 104 9.87 -1.85 -3.55
C GLY A 104 10.77 -1.01 -4.43
N ARG A 105 10.57 -1.10 -5.74
CA ARG A 105 11.32 -0.34 -6.72
C ARG A 105 10.47 0.78 -7.32
N ALA A 106 11.07 1.96 -7.50
CA ALA A 106 10.44 3.07 -8.20
C ALA A 106 10.14 2.67 -9.65
N GLY A 107 8.89 2.82 -10.08
CA GLY A 107 8.47 2.46 -11.43
C GLY A 107 8.80 3.51 -12.48
N ARG A 108 9.00 4.76 -12.04
CA ARG A 108 9.37 5.91 -12.86
C ARG A 108 10.14 6.93 -12.03
N ASP A 109 10.72 7.91 -12.69
CA ASP A 109 11.30 9.06 -12.03
C ASP A 109 10.21 9.88 -11.30
N PRO A 110 10.55 10.60 -10.24
CA PRO A 110 9.61 11.45 -9.51
C PRO A 110 9.00 12.54 -10.39
N GLU A 111 7.69 12.72 -10.32
CA GLU A 111 7.00 13.87 -10.90
C GLU A 111 6.83 14.94 -9.83
N VAL A 112 7.54 16.04 -9.98
CA VAL A 112 7.61 17.11 -8.99
C VAL A 112 6.66 18.24 -9.35
N ARG A 113 5.97 18.79 -8.34
CA ARG A 113 5.13 19.99 -8.46
C ARG A 113 5.45 20.96 -7.33
N TYR A 114 5.57 22.22 -7.70
CA TYR A 114 5.76 23.36 -6.77
C TYR A 114 4.46 24.13 -6.67
N PHE A 115 4.11 24.55 -5.47
CA PHE A 115 2.95 25.37 -5.19
C PHE A 115 3.37 26.81 -4.90
N GLU A 116 2.49 27.77 -5.11
CA GLU A 116 2.72 29.19 -4.80
C GLU A 116 3.06 29.43 -3.32
N SER A 117 2.58 28.55 -2.44
CA SER A 117 2.91 28.54 -1.00
C SER A 117 4.37 28.19 -0.69
N GLY A 118 5.19 27.85 -1.69
CA GLY A 118 6.54 27.32 -1.52
C GLY A 118 6.59 25.84 -1.15
N SER A 119 5.43 25.19 -1.03
CA SER A 119 5.36 23.74 -0.77
C SER A 119 5.73 22.97 -2.02
N MET A 120 6.34 21.80 -1.82
CA MET A 120 6.75 20.90 -2.90
C MET A 120 6.17 19.51 -2.64
N VAL A 121 5.67 18.87 -3.70
CA VAL A 121 5.25 17.46 -3.69
C VAL A 121 5.96 16.71 -4.81
N ALA A 122 6.40 15.49 -4.52
CA ALA A 122 6.88 14.54 -5.50
C ALA A 122 5.94 13.32 -5.55
N ASN A 123 5.44 13.00 -6.74
CA ASN A 123 4.61 11.84 -7.00
C ASN A 123 5.45 10.72 -7.60
N LEU A 124 5.36 9.53 -7.01
CA LEU A 124 6.09 8.35 -7.43
C LEU A 124 5.13 7.17 -7.61
N SER A 125 5.56 6.19 -8.41
CA SER A 125 4.98 4.84 -8.41
C SER A 125 5.97 3.86 -7.82
N LEU A 126 5.52 2.94 -6.96
CA LEU A 126 6.33 1.92 -6.32
C LEU A 126 5.80 0.54 -6.68
N ALA A 127 6.66 -0.29 -7.27
CA ALA A 127 6.37 -1.70 -7.51
C ALA A 127 6.85 -2.53 -6.32
N VAL A 128 5.95 -3.23 -5.67
CA VAL A 128 6.24 -4.17 -4.58
C VAL A 128 5.94 -5.57 -5.05
N ASN A 129 6.97 -6.39 -5.24
CA ASN A 129 6.82 -7.75 -5.74
C ASN A 129 5.98 -8.60 -4.79
N ARG A 130 5.08 -9.38 -5.37
CA ARG A 130 4.38 -10.45 -4.69
C ARG A 130 5.32 -11.63 -4.48
N MET A 131 4.93 -12.59 -3.64
CA MET A 131 5.73 -13.82 -3.44
C MET A 131 5.82 -14.67 -4.71
N SER A 132 4.81 -14.64 -5.59
CA SER A 132 4.93 -15.12 -6.97
C SER A 132 5.72 -14.09 -7.77
N ARG A 133 6.84 -14.48 -8.38
CA ARG A 133 7.88 -13.60 -8.94
C ARG A 133 7.43 -12.72 -10.10
N ASP A 134 6.28 -12.99 -10.71
CA ASP A 134 5.85 -12.34 -11.97
C ASP A 134 4.84 -11.21 -11.78
N GLU A 135 4.37 -10.97 -10.53
CA GLU A 135 3.38 -9.95 -10.24
C GLU A 135 3.86 -8.95 -9.19
N ALA A 136 3.50 -7.69 -9.37
CA ALA A 136 3.74 -6.63 -8.40
C ALA A 136 2.45 -5.89 -8.05
N ASP A 137 2.34 -5.51 -6.79
CA ASP A 137 1.37 -4.49 -6.37
C ASP A 137 1.96 -3.11 -6.65
N TRP A 138 1.19 -2.25 -7.30
CA TRP A 138 1.61 -0.91 -7.66
C TRP A 138 1.00 0.13 -6.74
N PHE A 139 1.85 0.91 -6.10
CA PHE A 139 1.44 1.95 -5.15
C PHE A 139 1.73 3.34 -5.72
N ASN A 140 0.75 4.24 -5.60
CA ASN A 140 0.99 5.67 -5.81
C ASN A 140 1.48 6.27 -4.50
N LEU A 141 2.61 6.96 -4.55
CA LEU A 141 3.22 7.62 -3.40
C LEU A 141 3.12 9.13 -3.57
N GLU A 142 2.77 9.82 -2.50
CA GLU A 142 2.76 11.26 -2.38
C GLU A 142 3.75 11.67 -1.30
N VAL A 143 4.82 12.35 -1.70
CA VAL A 143 5.94 12.74 -0.84
C VAL A 143 5.99 14.25 -0.74
N TRP A 144 6.04 14.82 0.46
CA TRP A 144 5.99 16.27 0.69
C TRP A 144 7.28 16.84 1.29
N GLY A 145 7.50 18.13 1.05
CA GLY A 145 8.54 18.94 1.70
C GLY A 145 9.95 18.39 1.48
N LYS A 146 10.74 18.28 2.55
CA LYS A 146 12.15 17.84 2.47
C LYS A 146 12.31 16.44 1.87
N GLN A 147 11.38 15.53 2.15
CA GLN A 147 11.41 14.19 1.57
C GLN A 147 11.13 14.22 0.06
N ALA A 148 10.29 15.15 -0.41
CA ALA A 148 10.06 15.37 -1.84
C ALA A 148 11.32 15.85 -2.55
N GLN A 149 12.11 16.75 -1.93
CA GLN A 149 13.39 17.20 -2.47
C GLN A 149 14.38 16.04 -2.57
N ILE A 150 14.49 15.21 -1.52
CA ILE A 150 15.34 14.00 -1.53
C ILE A 150 14.90 13.04 -2.65
N ALA A 151 13.59 12.85 -2.81
CA ALA A 151 13.08 12.02 -3.88
C ALA A 151 13.45 12.58 -5.26
N ALA A 152 13.28 13.87 -5.49
CA ALA A 152 13.62 14.56 -6.75
C ALA A 152 15.11 14.44 -7.10
N ASP A 153 15.97 14.60 -6.12
CA ASP A 153 17.42 14.61 -6.33
C ASP A 153 18.00 13.21 -6.55
N TYR A 154 17.51 12.21 -5.81
CA TYR A 154 18.18 10.90 -5.70
C TYR A 154 17.37 9.71 -6.22
N VAL A 155 16.04 9.80 -6.33
CA VAL A 155 15.24 8.68 -6.84
C VAL A 155 15.22 8.69 -8.36
N ARG A 156 15.45 7.52 -8.96
CA ARG A 156 15.28 7.27 -10.40
C ARG A 156 14.48 5.98 -10.58
N LYS A 157 13.94 5.78 -11.77
CA LYS A 157 13.31 4.50 -12.13
C LYS A 157 14.20 3.32 -11.75
N GLY A 158 13.65 2.33 -11.06
CA GLY A 158 14.38 1.16 -10.57
C GLY A 158 15.00 1.31 -9.18
N SER A 159 15.13 2.53 -8.63
CA SER A 159 15.65 2.75 -7.26
C SER A 159 14.92 1.90 -6.24
N LEU A 160 15.65 1.21 -5.36
CA LEU A 160 15.09 0.44 -4.25
C LEU A 160 14.79 1.38 -3.08
N LEU A 161 13.53 1.41 -2.66
CA LEU A 161 13.02 2.34 -1.66
C LEU A 161 12.39 1.60 -0.48
N GLY A 162 12.64 2.12 0.73
CA GLY A 162 11.86 1.85 1.93
C GLY A 162 10.90 3.02 2.18
N ILE A 163 9.64 2.72 2.40
CA ILE A 163 8.59 3.71 2.60
C ILE A 163 7.85 3.42 3.89
N THR A 164 7.69 4.44 4.70
CA THR A 164 6.74 4.44 5.82
C THR A 164 5.79 5.62 5.63
N GLY A 165 4.51 5.40 5.90
CA GLY A 165 3.50 6.44 5.71
C GLY A 165 2.11 5.97 6.10
N SER A 166 1.10 6.65 5.57
CA SER A 166 -0.31 6.36 5.80
C SER A 166 -1.05 6.11 4.47
N PHE A 167 -2.03 5.22 4.52
CA PHE A 167 -2.92 4.92 3.41
C PHE A 167 -4.07 5.93 3.36
N LYS A 168 -4.37 6.46 2.18
CA LYS A 168 -5.55 7.29 1.93
C LYS A 168 -6.24 6.92 0.62
N LEU A 169 -7.52 7.18 0.52
CA LEU A 169 -8.28 7.17 -0.72
C LEU A 169 -8.51 8.63 -1.17
N GLU A 170 -7.96 8.99 -2.31
CA GLU A 170 -8.32 10.24 -2.98
C GLU A 170 -9.63 10.01 -3.73
N LEU A 171 -10.65 10.77 -3.38
CA LEU A 171 -11.96 10.74 -4.03
C LEU A 171 -12.07 11.91 -5.00
N TRP A 172 -12.61 11.65 -6.18
CA TRP A 172 -12.96 12.71 -7.14
C TRP A 172 -14.17 12.30 -7.98
N THR A 173 -14.89 13.28 -8.44
CA THR A 173 -15.98 13.07 -9.40
C THR A 173 -15.41 13.18 -10.81
N ASP A 174 -15.59 12.15 -11.62
CA ASP A 174 -15.22 12.18 -13.03
C ASP A 174 -16.14 13.18 -13.76
N ARG A 175 -15.55 14.21 -14.33
CA ARG A 175 -16.31 15.30 -14.99
C ARG A 175 -17.08 14.86 -16.22
N SER A 176 -16.69 13.76 -16.84
CA SER A 176 -17.31 13.24 -18.07
C SER A 176 -18.50 12.31 -17.78
N THR A 177 -18.43 11.52 -16.70
CA THR A 177 -19.44 10.53 -16.35
C THR A 177 -20.29 10.92 -15.13
N GLY A 178 -19.85 11.87 -14.32
CA GLY A 178 -20.46 12.23 -13.03
C GLY A 178 -20.25 11.17 -11.95
N GLU A 179 -19.49 10.13 -12.21
CA GLU A 179 -19.23 9.05 -11.27
C GLU A 179 -18.16 9.43 -10.24
N GLU A 180 -18.38 9.04 -8.99
CA GLU A 180 -17.34 9.10 -7.97
C GLU A 180 -16.30 8.03 -8.22
N ARG A 181 -15.04 8.45 -8.27
CA ARG A 181 -13.89 7.57 -8.41
C ARG A 181 -12.96 7.73 -7.22
N SER A 182 -12.24 6.67 -6.93
CA SER A 182 -11.24 6.67 -5.86
C SER A 182 -9.89 6.16 -6.38
N LYS A 183 -8.82 6.72 -5.83
CA LYS A 183 -7.45 6.30 -6.09
C LYS A 183 -6.75 6.03 -4.77
N PRO A 184 -6.21 4.81 -4.58
CA PRO A 184 -5.37 4.52 -3.43
C PRO A 184 -4.04 5.26 -3.54
N VAL A 185 -3.67 5.97 -2.49
CA VAL A 185 -2.42 6.74 -2.38
C VAL A 185 -1.79 6.47 -1.03
N ILE A 186 -0.48 6.34 -1.00
CA ILE A 186 0.31 6.32 0.22
C ILE A 186 0.91 7.72 0.41
N ARG A 187 0.50 8.40 1.46
CA ARG A 187 1.18 9.60 1.91
C ARG A 187 2.42 9.19 2.67
N VAL A 188 3.56 9.59 2.15
CA VAL A 188 4.86 9.19 2.68
C VAL A 188 5.27 10.12 3.83
N ASP A 189 5.55 9.53 4.98
CA ASP A 189 6.12 10.23 6.13
C ASP A 189 7.65 10.10 6.13
N ARG A 190 8.15 8.93 5.69
CA ARG A 190 9.58 8.65 5.57
C ARG A 190 9.90 7.86 4.31
N LEU A 191 10.94 8.29 3.59
CA LEU A 191 11.51 7.65 2.42
C LEU A 191 12.98 7.34 2.69
N ASP A 192 13.36 6.08 2.58
CA ASP A 192 14.72 5.58 2.73
C ASP A 192 15.23 5.06 1.37
N LEU A 193 16.42 5.48 0.96
CA LEU A 193 17.12 4.94 -0.21
C LEU A 193 17.88 3.68 0.22
N LEU A 194 17.45 2.51 -0.24
CA LEU A 194 17.99 1.21 0.18
C LEU A 194 19.04 0.63 -0.79
N GLY A 195 19.16 1.19 -2.00
CA GLY A 195 20.13 0.77 -3.01
C GLY A 195 21.49 1.43 -2.82
N SER A 196 22.58 0.72 -3.17
CA SER A 196 23.90 1.32 -3.28
C SER A 196 24.00 2.19 -4.54
N ARG A 197 24.94 3.16 -4.59
CA ARG A 197 25.21 3.96 -5.80
C ARG A 197 25.46 3.09 -7.06
N ARG A 198 25.98 1.88 -6.89
CA ARG A 198 26.22 0.93 -8.00
C ARG A 198 24.91 0.38 -8.61
N ASP A 199 23.86 0.22 -7.81
CA ASP A 199 22.57 -0.30 -8.31
C ASP A 199 21.82 0.75 -9.16
N ALA A 200 22.08 2.04 -8.96
CA ALA A 200 21.50 3.13 -9.74
C ALA A 200 22.12 3.21 -11.16
N GLU A 201 23.40 2.86 -11.33
CA GLU A 201 24.08 2.83 -12.63
C GLU A 201 23.82 1.54 -13.41
N ALA A 202 23.54 0.42 -12.72
CA ALA A 202 23.24 -0.88 -13.32
C ALA A 202 21.81 -1.04 -13.85
N GLY A 203 20.90 -0.07 -13.59
CA GLY A 203 19.49 -0.10 -14.04
C GLY A 203 19.29 0.07 -15.55
N GLY A 204 20.34 0.08 -16.36
CA GLY A 204 20.32 0.27 -17.82
C GLY A 204 20.50 -0.98 -18.68
N GLY A 205 20.49 -2.19 -18.13
CA GLY A 205 20.67 -3.37 -18.96
C GLY A 205 20.29 -4.66 -18.28
N TRP A 206 19.20 -5.28 -18.70
CA TRP A 206 19.00 -6.72 -18.56
C TRP A 206 19.92 -7.40 -19.58
N GLY A 207 21.19 -7.56 -19.24
CA GLY A 207 22.10 -8.48 -19.89
C GLY A 207 21.81 -9.88 -19.38
N GLY A 208 21.67 -10.85 -20.31
CA GLY A 208 21.47 -12.27 -20.03
C GLY A 208 22.57 -12.89 -19.15
N PRO A 209 22.43 -14.17 -18.78
CA PRO A 209 23.37 -14.85 -17.90
C PRO A 209 24.78 -14.82 -18.50
N PRO A 210 25.82 -14.70 -17.67
CA PRO A 210 27.18 -14.79 -18.16
C PRO A 210 27.39 -16.16 -18.79
N SER A 211 27.91 -16.16 -20.02
CA SER A 211 28.41 -17.36 -20.68
C SER A 211 29.58 -17.91 -19.88
N ASP A 212 29.50 -19.21 -19.56
CA ASP A 212 30.63 -19.99 -19.06
C ASP A 212 31.75 -20.00 -20.13
N GLU A 213 32.78 -19.17 -19.93
CA GLU A 213 34.06 -19.43 -20.54
C GLU A 213 35.17 -18.70 -19.74
N GLU A 214 36.18 -19.52 -19.37
CA GLU A 214 37.54 -19.19 -18.90
C GLU A 214 37.72 -18.85 -17.41
N ALA A 215 37.97 -19.91 -16.62
CA ALA A 215 38.89 -19.88 -15.51
C ALA A 215 40.29 -20.27 -16.01
N PRO A 216 41.32 -19.47 -15.80
CA PRO A 216 42.71 -19.95 -15.81
C PRO A 216 43.23 -20.06 -14.37
N PHE A 217 43.60 -21.30 -14.00
CA PHE A 217 44.49 -21.78 -12.94
C PHE A 217 44.34 -21.32 -11.51
#